data_7dce5823469f16ff9983e7874fa93e72
#
_entry.id   7dce5823469f16ff9983e7874fa93e72
#
_cell.length_a   1.000
_cell.length_b   1.000
_cell.length_c   1.000
_cell.angle_alpha   90.00
_cell.angle_beta   90.00
_cell.angle_gamma   90.00
#
_symmetry.space_group_name_H-M   'P 1'
#
loop_
_entity.id
_entity.type
_entity.pdbx_description
1 polymer ?
#
loop_
_entity_poly.entity_id
_entity_poly.type
_entity_poly.pdbx_seq_one_letter_code
_entity_poly.pdbx_strand_id
1 'polypeptide(L)'
;MPSFRVSRFLYYYRLVGVVAFELSGLRALLLVFPNTFEYFFIFCEGVRARWNTARITMAVALVAAALIWIFIKLPQEWWIHIAKLDMTDFIKESLFGASKTDSWGTVIATAPLVLVALLAALAVFLVVCWLLVTRVAPPADHRLRFKADPLPTELRGDALYRTVRAEARLFDRALIEKIVLTGLTSIVFAQMLLGDGLLSVRFIFVALFVLVNAMVSQWLARRGRSWKSVASELVGMMIVNFGIVMALLIVGDRILRVVDTGLPLSMTIFTVFLFTVITVLFDRYHTVFQARGMVAQLRAK
;
A
#
# COMPACT_ATOMS: atom_id res chain seq x y z
N MET A 1 10.16 -6.70 13.71
CA MET A 1 9.90 -7.86 12.84
C MET A 1 10.64 -7.66 11.54
N PRO A 2 11.49 -8.62 11.08
CA PRO A 2 12.25 -8.50 9.83
C PRO A 2 11.36 -8.33 8.59
N SER A 3 10.32 -9.16 8.46
CA SER A 3 9.35 -9.09 7.37
C SER A 3 8.77 -7.68 7.18
N PHE A 4 8.41 -7.00 8.26
CA PHE A 4 7.90 -5.65 8.21
C PHE A 4 8.93 -4.63 7.68
N ARG A 5 10.19 -4.73 8.11
CA ARG A 5 11.25 -3.82 7.62
C ARG A 5 11.48 -3.98 6.13
N VAL A 6 11.51 -5.23 5.64
CA VAL A 6 11.67 -5.52 4.21
C VAL A 6 10.43 -5.08 3.42
N SER A 7 9.21 -5.39 3.89
CA SER A 7 7.97 -4.91 3.25
C SER A 7 7.94 -3.40 3.12
N ARG A 8 8.27 -2.69 4.21
CA ARG A 8 8.29 -1.22 4.22
C ARG A 8 9.32 -0.66 3.24
N PHE A 9 10.53 -1.24 3.18
CA PHE A 9 11.53 -0.85 2.21
C PHE A 9 11.04 -1.06 0.78
N LEU A 10 10.50 -2.23 0.44
CA LEU A 10 10.00 -2.55 -0.89
C LEU A 10 8.85 -1.63 -1.31
N TYR A 11 7.96 -1.29 -0.37
CA TYR A 11 6.86 -0.37 -0.61
C TYR A 11 7.37 1.04 -0.98
N TYR A 12 8.28 1.63 -0.17
CA TYR A 12 8.84 2.95 -0.47
C TYR A 12 9.71 2.93 -1.73
N TYR A 13 10.45 1.85 -1.94
CA TYR A 13 11.24 1.66 -3.16
C TYR A 13 10.35 1.76 -4.40
N ARG A 14 9.25 1.01 -4.43
CA ARG A 14 8.26 1.10 -5.52
C ARG A 14 7.64 2.48 -5.63
N LEU A 15 7.24 3.09 -4.53
CA LEU A 15 6.60 4.41 -4.52
C LEU A 15 7.53 5.48 -5.13
N VAL A 16 8.81 5.47 -4.77
CA VAL A 16 9.82 6.38 -5.36
C VAL A 16 9.95 6.14 -6.87
N GLY A 17 9.98 4.88 -7.30
CA GLY A 17 10.04 4.54 -8.72
C GLY A 17 8.82 5.00 -9.52
N VAL A 18 7.62 4.87 -8.96
CA VAL A 18 6.39 5.37 -9.59
C VAL A 18 6.41 6.89 -9.69
N VAL A 19 6.80 7.58 -8.62
CA VAL A 19 6.93 9.05 -8.65
C VAL A 19 7.96 9.49 -9.69
N ALA A 20 9.13 8.83 -9.74
CA ALA A 20 10.16 9.14 -10.73
C ALA A 20 9.65 8.90 -12.16
N PHE A 21 8.86 7.84 -12.38
CA PHE A 21 8.20 7.58 -13.66
C PHE A 21 7.19 8.68 -14.01
N GLU A 22 6.32 9.07 -13.09
CA GLU A 22 5.33 10.14 -13.32
C GLU A 22 5.97 11.48 -13.67
N LEU A 23 7.14 11.78 -13.08
CA LEU A 23 7.86 13.01 -13.33
C LEU A 23 8.67 13.01 -14.65
N SER A 24 9.14 11.83 -15.09
CA SER A 24 10.06 11.74 -16.23
C SER A 24 9.44 11.11 -17.47
N GLY A 25 8.34 10.37 -17.34
CA GLY A 25 7.76 9.55 -18.41
C GLY A 25 8.60 8.32 -18.80
N LEU A 26 9.72 8.05 -18.11
CA LEU A 26 10.66 6.98 -18.46
C LEU A 26 10.17 5.63 -17.93
N ARG A 27 9.55 4.81 -18.79
CA ARG A 27 9.05 3.46 -18.44
C ARG A 27 10.12 2.52 -17.88
N ALA A 28 11.40 2.69 -18.26
CA ALA A 28 12.50 1.91 -17.72
C ALA A 28 12.63 2.02 -16.20
N LEU A 29 12.17 3.11 -15.59
CA LEU A 29 12.14 3.26 -14.14
C LEU A 29 11.23 2.24 -13.47
N LEU A 30 10.13 1.83 -14.11
CA LEU A 30 9.24 0.81 -13.58
C LEU A 30 9.90 -0.58 -13.55
N LEU A 31 10.83 -0.85 -14.48
CA LEU A 31 11.68 -2.06 -14.44
C LEU A 31 12.71 -1.98 -13.32
N VAL A 32 13.38 -0.81 -13.13
CA VAL A 32 14.37 -0.63 -12.06
C VAL A 32 13.72 -0.71 -10.69
N PHE A 33 12.50 -0.16 -10.55
CA PHE A 33 11.73 -0.14 -9.30
C PHE A 33 10.49 -1.07 -9.38
N PRO A 34 10.67 -2.39 -9.49
CA PRO A 34 9.55 -3.30 -9.68
C PRO A 34 8.65 -3.37 -8.46
N ASN A 35 7.37 -3.70 -8.67
CA ASN A 35 6.40 -3.87 -7.58
C ASN A 35 6.59 -5.23 -6.86
N THR A 36 7.71 -5.40 -6.19
CA THR A 36 8.04 -6.62 -5.43
C THR A 36 7.25 -6.71 -4.13
N PHE A 37 6.78 -5.55 -3.60
CA PHE A 37 6.07 -5.48 -2.32
C PHE A 37 4.85 -6.39 -2.27
N GLU A 38 4.00 -6.42 -3.31
CA GLU A 38 2.76 -7.20 -3.32
C GLU A 38 3.02 -8.70 -3.16
N TYR A 39 3.93 -9.26 -3.94
CA TYR A 39 4.27 -10.68 -3.87
C TYR A 39 4.97 -11.04 -2.57
N PHE A 40 5.83 -10.14 -2.06
CA PHE A 40 6.46 -10.34 -0.77
C PHE A 40 5.44 -10.30 0.38
N PHE A 41 4.43 -9.44 0.29
CA PHE A 41 3.32 -9.41 1.23
C PHE A 41 2.52 -10.72 1.19
N ILE A 42 2.17 -11.23 0.00
CA ILE A 42 1.49 -12.52 -0.18
C ILE A 42 2.33 -13.66 0.42
N PHE A 43 3.65 -13.67 0.19
CA PHE A 43 4.56 -14.63 0.83
C PHE A 43 4.49 -14.57 2.36
N CYS A 44 4.57 -13.38 2.94
CA CYS A 44 4.48 -13.21 4.39
C CYS A 44 3.13 -13.67 4.95
N GLU A 45 2.03 -13.38 4.26
CA GLU A 45 0.69 -13.84 4.65
C GLU A 45 0.54 -15.35 4.49
N GLY A 46 1.10 -15.94 3.45
CA GLY A 46 1.14 -17.39 3.26
C GLY A 46 1.89 -18.09 4.40
N VAL A 47 3.06 -17.56 4.78
CA VAL A 47 3.78 -18.07 5.95
C VAL A 47 2.95 -17.91 7.22
N ARG A 48 2.35 -16.73 7.44
CA ARG A 48 1.53 -16.47 8.63
C ARG A 48 0.31 -17.38 8.72
N ALA A 49 -0.24 -17.82 7.59
CA ALA A 49 -1.43 -18.66 7.56
C ALA A 49 -1.20 -20.06 8.17
N ARG A 50 0.04 -20.57 8.16
CA ARG A 50 0.39 -21.94 8.61
C ARG A 50 1.54 -22.01 9.59
N TRP A 51 2.41 -20.98 9.66
CA TRP A 51 3.63 -20.98 10.46
C TRP A 51 3.75 -19.72 11.30
N ASN A 52 4.56 -19.81 12.36
CA ASN A 52 4.89 -18.64 13.18
C ASN A 52 5.76 -17.65 12.38
N THR A 53 5.36 -16.38 12.36
CA THR A 53 6.09 -15.31 11.67
C THR A 53 7.50 -15.09 12.22
N ALA A 54 7.83 -15.59 13.41
CA ALA A 54 9.19 -15.60 13.96
C ALA A 54 10.17 -16.40 13.09
N ARG A 55 9.68 -17.33 12.28
CA ARG A 55 10.49 -18.08 11.30
C ARG A 55 11.02 -17.21 10.16
N ILE A 56 10.38 -16.06 9.89
CA ILE A 56 10.85 -15.11 8.89
C ILE A 56 12.00 -14.30 9.50
N THR A 57 13.20 -14.87 9.50
CA THR A 57 14.43 -14.15 9.86
C THR A 57 14.74 -13.07 8.81
N MET A 58 15.70 -12.19 9.09
CA MET A 58 16.14 -11.17 8.12
C MET A 58 16.69 -11.83 6.84
N ALA A 59 17.46 -12.89 6.97
CA ALA A 59 18.01 -13.63 5.83
C ALA A 59 16.91 -14.23 4.96
N VAL A 60 15.92 -14.92 5.58
CA VAL A 60 14.77 -15.49 4.86
C VAL A 60 13.98 -14.40 4.14
N ALA A 61 13.73 -13.26 4.80
CA ALA A 61 13.00 -12.16 4.20
C ALA A 61 13.75 -11.57 3.00
N LEU A 62 15.06 -11.36 3.10
CA LEU A 62 15.87 -10.82 2.01
C LEU A 62 15.98 -11.81 0.84
N VAL A 63 16.20 -13.09 1.11
CA VAL A 63 16.27 -14.13 0.07
C VAL A 63 14.92 -14.24 -0.65
N ALA A 64 13.82 -14.30 0.09
CA ALA A 64 12.47 -14.34 -0.52
C ALA A 64 12.21 -13.10 -1.39
N ALA A 65 12.53 -11.90 -0.90
CA ALA A 65 12.38 -10.66 -1.68
C ALA A 65 13.25 -10.68 -2.94
N ALA A 66 14.51 -11.15 -2.86
CA ALA A 66 15.42 -11.24 -3.99
C ALA A 66 14.92 -12.25 -5.04
N LEU A 67 14.45 -13.43 -4.62
CA LEU A 67 13.91 -14.44 -5.51
C LEU A 67 12.65 -13.93 -6.23
N ILE A 68 11.73 -13.28 -5.50
CA ILE A 68 10.54 -12.66 -6.08
C ILE A 68 10.94 -11.58 -7.07
N TRP A 69 11.89 -10.72 -6.72
CA TRP A 69 12.37 -9.65 -7.59
C TRP A 69 12.93 -10.21 -8.90
N ILE A 70 13.90 -11.11 -8.80
CA ILE A 70 14.67 -11.60 -9.96
C ILE A 70 13.82 -12.50 -10.86
N PHE A 71 13.10 -13.47 -10.28
CA PHE A 71 12.44 -14.52 -11.06
C PHE A 71 10.98 -14.22 -11.41
N ILE A 72 10.34 -13.31 -10.71
CA ILE A 72 8.93 -12.99 -10.95
C ILE A 72 8.81 -11.57 -11.49
N LYS A 73 9.32 -10.57 -10.73
CA LYS A 73 9.01 -9.18 -11.04
C LYS A 73 9.84 -8.60 -12.18
N LEU A 74 11.13 -8.86 -12.26
CA LEU A 74 11.92 -8.37 -13.41
C LEU A 74 11.41 -8.89 -14.75
N PRO A 75 11.12 -10.19 -14.93
CA PRO A 75 10.52 -10.67 -16.18
C PRO A 75 9.14 -10.05 -16.46
N GLN A 76 8.29 -9.92 -15.43
CA GLN A 76 6.96 -9.33 -15.57
C GLN A 76 7.02 -7.84 -15.96
N GLU A 77 7.82 -7.02 -15.27
CA GLU A 77 7.95 -5.59 -15.57
C GLU A 77 8.63 -5.36 -16.94
N TRP A 78 9.61 -6.21 -17.31
CA TRP A 78 10.21 -6.16 -18.63
C TRP A 78 9.15 -6.44 -19.72
N TRP A 79 8.35 -7.49 -19.53
CA TRP A 79 7.28 -7.86 -20.47
C TRP A 79 6.29 -6.70 -20.69
N ILE A 80 5.85 -6.08 -19.61
CA ILE A 80 4.81 -5.03 -19.65
C ILE A 80 5.39 -3.69 -20.11
N HIS A 81 6.54 -3.27 -19.58
CA HIS A 81 7.02 -1.90 -19.75
C HIS A 81 8.06 -1.72 -20.84
N ILE A 82 8.89 -2.73 -21.10
CA ILE A 82 9.95 -2.65 -22.12
C ILE A 82 9.50 -3.31 -23.41
N ALA A 83 9.10 -4.58 -23.35
CA ALA A 83 8.62 -5.29 -24.53
C ALA A 83 7.23 -4.83 -25.00
N LYS A 84 6.46 -4.16 -24.10
CA LYS A 84 5.11 -3.64 -24.34
C LYS A 84 4.16 -4.71 -24.90
N LEU A 85 4.31 -5.94 -24.42
CA LEU A 85 3.49 -7.07 -24.83
C LEU A 85 2.26 -7.13 -23.93
N ASP A 86 1.09 -7.28 -24.55
CA ASP A 86 -0.15 -7.56 -23.83
C ASP A 86 -0.31 -9.07 -23.68
N MET A 87 -0.46 -9.53 -22.42
CA MET A 87 -0.63 -10.95 -22.13
C MET A 87 -1.94 -11.49 -22.72
N THR A 88 -3.00 -10.67 -22.73
CA THR A 88 -4.29 -11.10 -23.29
C THR A 88 -4.21 -11.25 -24.81
N ASP A 89 -3.55 -10.34 -25.49
CA ASP A 89 -3.31 -10.42 -26.93
C ASP A 89 -2.42 -11.60 -27.27
N PHE A 90 -1.33 -11.79 -26.51
CA PHE A 90 -0.45 -12.94 -26.68
C PHE A 90 -1.18 -14.28 -26.54
N ILE A 91 -2.02 -14.41 -25.51
CA ILE A 91 -2.83 -15.62 -25.28
C ILE A 91 -3.80 -15.84 -26.45
N LYS A 92 -4.54 -14.80 -26.87
CA LYS A 92 -5.48 -14.92 -27.99
C LYS A 92 -4.80 -15.35 -29.27
N GLU A 93 -3.70 -14.70 -29.66
CA GLU A 93 -3.00 -15.00 -30.92
C GLU A 93 -2.22 -16.31 -30.84
N SER A 94 -1.36 -16.47 -29.80
CA SER A 94 -0.40 -17.57 -29.78
C SER A 94 -0.98 -18.91 -29.32
N LEU A 95 -1.99 -18.89 -28.42
CA LEU A 95 -2.57 -20.10 -27.86
C LEU A 95 -3.90 -20.46 -28.52
N PHE A 96 -4.76 -19.49 -28.76
CA PHE A 96 -6.07 -19.73 -29.35
C PHE A 96 -6.12 -19.53 -30.86
N GLY A 97 -5.09 -18.90 -31.47
CA GLY A 97 -5.08 -18.57 -32.90
C GLY A 97 -6.18 -17.59 -33.33
N ALA A 98 -6.65 -16.77 -32.39
CA ALA A 98 -7.73 -15.81 -32.56
C ALA A 98 -7.18 -14.39 -32.78
N SER A 99 -8.03 -13.47 -33.27
CA SER A 99 -7.65 -12.06 -33.41
C SER A 99 -7.65 -11.37 -32.04
N LYS A 100 -6.77 -10.35 -31.88
CA LYS A 100 -6.76 -9.47 -30.68
C LYS A 100 -8.10 -8.81 -30.40
N THR A 101 -8.83 -8.48 -31.45
CA THR A 101 -10.12 -7.81 -31.39
C THR A 101 -11.28 -8.71 -31.02
N ASP A 102 -11.10 -10.05 -31.09
CA ASP A 102 -12.17 -10.99 -30.81
C ASP A 102 -12.56 -10.95 -29.31
N SER A 103 -13.85 -11.12 -29.06
CA SER A 103 -14.33 -11.24 -27.69
C SER A 103 -13.84 -12.56 -27.05
N TRP A 104 -13.61 -12.59 -25.74
CA TRP A 104 -13.22 -13.82 -25.04
C TRP A 104 -14.25 -14.94 -25.21
N GLY A 105 -15.54 -14.62 -25.34
CA GLY A 105 -16.58 -15.61 -25.61
C GLY A 105 -16.37 -16.31 -26.95
N THR A 106 -16.07 -15.55 -27.99
CA THR A 106 -15.76 -16.08 -29.34
C THR A 106 -14.49 -16.93 -29.32
N VAL A 107 -13.41 -16.40 -28.71
CA VAL A 107 -12.11 -17.06 -28.60
C VAL A 107 -12.24 -18.46 -27.93
N ILE A 108 -12.96 -18.53 -26.83
CA ILE A 108 -13.19 -19.79 -26.08
C ILE A 108 -14.08 -20.74 -26.88
N ALA A 109 -15.12 -20.23 -27.55
CA ALA A 109 -16.01 -21.05 -28.36
C ALA A 109 -15.29 -21.65 -29.59
N THR A 110 -14.31 -20.94 -30.16
CA THR A 110 -13.55 -21.40 -31.33
C THR A 110 -12.55 -22.52 -30.98
N ALA A 111 -11.94 -22.45 -29.80
CA ALA A 111 -10.92 -23.41 -29.38
C ALA A 111 -11.11 -23.90 -27.91
N PRO A 112 -12.23 -24.59 -27.59
CA PRO A 112 -12.53 -24.98 -26.21
C PRO A 112 -11.50 -25.98 -25.64
N LEU A 113 -10.85 -26.80 -26.48
CA LEU A 113 -9.80 -27.71 -26.06
C LEU A 113 -8.55 -26.98 -25.54
N VAL A 114 -8.24 -25.81 -26.07
CA VAL A 114 -7.12 -24.98 -25.57
C VAL A 114 -7.42 -24.51 -24.14
N LEU A 115 -8.65 -24.08 -23.85
CA LEU A 115 -9.06 -23.72 -22.50
C LEU A 115 -8.92 -24.92 -21.53
N VAL A 116 -9.39 -26.10 -21.94
CA VAL A 116 -9.27 -27.33 -21.13
C VAL A 116 -7.79 -27.65 -20.86
N ALA A 117 -6.93 -27.56 -21.90
CA ALA A 117 -5.51 -27.80 -21.76
C ALA A 117 -4.83 -26.79 -20.79
N LEU A 118 -5.19 -25.52 -20.87
CA LEU A 118 -4.68 -24.47 -19.96
C LEU A 118 -5.14 -24.71 -18.51
N LEU A 119 -6.40 -25.09 -18.30
CA LEU A 119 -6.90 -25.43 -16.97
C LEU A 119 -6.22 -26.69 -16.41
N ALA A 120 -5.99 -27.71 -17.25
CA ALA A 120 -5.25 -28.89 -16.86
C ALA A 120 -3.80 -28.57 -16.50
N ALA A 121 -3.11 -27.75 -17.32
CA ALA A 121 -1.76 -27.29 -17.04
C ALA A 121 -1.69 -26.49 -15.73
N LEU A 122 -2.65 -25.61 -15.49
CA LEU A 122 -2.76 -24.88 -14.22
C LEU A 122 -2.98 -25.83 -13.04
N ALA A 123 -3.86 -26.82 -13.18
CA ALA A 123 -4.10 -27.81 -12.13
C ALA A 123 -2.83 -28.63 -11.82
N VAL A 124 -2.11 -29.09 -12.84
CA VAL A 124 -0.82 -29.78 -12.69
C VAL A 124 0.20 -28.87 -12.01
N PHE A 125 0.31 -27.62 -12.42
CA PHE A 125 1.20 -26.64 -11.80
C PHE A 125 0.88 -26.45 -10.31
N LEU A 126 -0.40 -26.29 -9.96
CA LEU A 126 -0.83 -26.15 -8.56
C LEU A 126 -0.53 -27.40 -7.72
N VAL A 127 -0.74 -28.60 -8.29
CA VAL A 127 -0.39 -29.87 -7.63
C VAL A 127 1.12 -29.97 -7.41
N VAL A 128 1.93 -29.64 -8.41
CA VAL A 128 3.40 -29.64 -8.28
C VAL A 128 3.85 -28.64 -7.22
N CYS A 129 3.32 -27.42 -7.24
CA CYS A 129 3.61 -26.42 -6.21
C CYS A 129 3.21 -26.92 -4.81
N TRP A 130 2.04 -27.53 -4.67
CA TRP A 130 1.59 -28.11 -3.42
C TRP A 130 2.50 -29.23 -2.93
N LEU A 131 2.90 -30.15 -3.81
CA LEU A 131 3.86 -31.22 -3.49
C LEU A 131 5.23 -30.69 -3.08
N LEU A 132 5.75 -29.68 -3.80
CA LEU A 132 7.01 -29.02 -3.46
C LEU A 132 6.93 -28.35 -2.09
N VAL A 133 5.88 -27.58 -1.85
CA VAL A 133 5.69 -26.91 -0.56
C VAL A 133 5.57 -27.94 0.58
N THR A 134 4.82 -29.02 0.40
CA THR A 134 4.64 -30.04 1.44
C THR A 134 5.91 -30.84 1.72
N ARG A 135 6.83 -30.96 0.74
CA ARG A 135 8.11 -31.67 0.91
C ARG A 135 9.22 -30.78 1.46
N VAL A 136 9.24 -29.50 1.10
CA VAL A 136 10.33 -28.57 1.45
C VAL A 136 9.98 -27.76 2.71
N ALA A 137 8.71 -27.41 2.90
CA ALA A 137 8.29 -26.62 4.05
C ALA A 137 8.35 -27.45 5.35
N PRO A 138 8.77 -26.85 6.46
CA PRO A 138 8.72 -27.49 7.76
C PRO A 138 7.27 -27.80 8.17
N PRO A 139 7.05 -28.72 9.16
CA PRO A 139 5.70 -28.98 9.68
C PRO A 139 4.99 -27.70 10.07
N ALA A 140 3.70 -27.63 9.80
CA ALA A 140 2.88 -26.46 10.12
C ALA A 140 2.79 -26.26 11.64
N ASP A 141 3.01 -25.05 12.12
CA ASP A 141 2.95 -24.72 13.55
C ASP A 141 1.50 -24.65 14.07
N HIS A 142 0.54 -24.38 13.16
CA HIS A 142 -0.89 -24.30 13.51
C HIS A 142 -1.80 -24.64 12.31
N ARG A 143 -3.08 -24.87 12.58
CA ARG A 143 -4.10 -25.03 11.53
C ARG A 143 -4.19 -23.77 10.67
N LEU A 144 -4.63 -23.92 9.42
CA LEU A 144 -4.82 -22.81 8.49
C LEU A 144 -5.63 -21.67 9.14
N ARG A 145 -5.06 -20.48 9.14
CA ARG A 145 -5.58 -19.32 9.88
C ARG A 145 -5.40 -18.05 9.08
N PHE A 146 -6.52 -17.43 8.70
CA PHE A 146 -6.54 -16.16 7.95
C PHE A 146 -6.81 -14.93 8.82
N LYS A 147 -7.04 -15.12 10.12
CA LYS A 147 -7.27 -13.98 11.04
C LYS A 147 -5.95 -13.27 11.33
N ALA A 148 -6.01 -11.95 11.40
CA ALA A 148 -4.88 -11.15 11.90
C ALA A 148 -4.49 -11.61 13.31
N ASP A 149 -3.19 -11.50 13.63
CA ASP A 149 -2.73 -11.80 14.97
C ASP A 149 -3.45 -10.92 16.00
N PRO A 150 -4.01 -11.51 17.06
CA PRO A 150 -4.70 -10.74 18.07
C PRO A 150 -3.76 -9.70 18.68
N LEU A 151 -4.28 -8.52 18.98
CA LEU A 151 -3.56 -7.58 19.80
C LEU A 151 -3.27 -8.22 21.16
N PRO A 152 -2.06 -8.04 21.72
CA PRO A 152 -1.77 -8.44 23.09
C PRO A 152 -2.87 -7.96 24.03
N THR A 153 -3.14 -8.74 25.08
CA THR A 153 -4.26 -8.44 26.00
C THR A 153 -4.10 -7.06 26.66
N GLU A 154 -2.86 -6.67 26.88
CA GLU A 154 -2.45 -5.38 27.43
C GLU A 154 -2.80 -4.20 26.49
N LEU A 155 -2.95 -4.49 25.20
CA LEU A 155 -3.28 -3.50 24.14
C LEU A 155 -4.76 -3.55 23.74
N ARG A 156 -5.55 -4.42 24.39
CA ARG A 156 -6.98 -4.49 24.13
C ARG A 156 -7.67 -3.36 24.89
N GLY A 157 -8.03 -2.33 24.19
CA GLY A 157 -8.84 -1.23 24.71
C GLY A 157 -8.46 0.12 24.12
N ASP A 158 -9.45 0.96 23.97
CA ASP A 158 -9.29 2.34 23.48
C ASP A 158 -8.40 3.21 24.37
N ALA A 159 -8.21 2.81 25.63
CA ALA A 159 -7.46 3.58 26.62
C ALA A 159 -5.97 3.69 26.25
N LEU A 160 -5.30 2.55 25.97
CA LEU A 160 -3.87 2.57 25.62
C LEU A 160 -3.63 3.25 24.27
N TYR A 161 -4.49 3.01 23.28
CA TYR A 161 -4.43 3.68 22.00
C TYR A 161 -4.49 5.20 22.15
N ARG A 162 -5.41 5.69 23.02
CA ARG A 162 -5.54 7.11 23.35
C ARG A 162 -4.32 7.65 24.06
N THR A 163 -3.80 6.93 25.06
CA THR A 163 -2.63 7.35 25.83
C THR A 163 -1.40 7.48 24.94
N VAL A 164 -1.10 6.45 24.14
CA VAL A 164 0.04 6.48 23.22
C VAL A 164 -0.06 7.64 22.23
N ARG A 165 -1.26 7.92 21.71
CA ARG A 165 -1.46 9.00 20.74
C ARG A 165 -1.46 10.39 21.39
N ALA A 166 -1.98 10.53 22.62
CA ALA A 166 -2.00 11.78 23.36
C ALA A 166 -0.61 12.20 23.84
N GLU A 167 0.22 11.22 24.23
CA GLU A 167 1.59 11.43 24.71
C GLU A 167 2.63 11.51 23.58
N ALA A 168 2.27 11.10 22.33
CA ALA A 168 3.17 11.18 21.19
C ALA A 168 3.66 12.62 20.96
N ARG A 169 4.94 12.78 20.62
CA ARG A 169 5.48 14.06 20.18
C ARG A 169 4.93 14.41 18.82
N LEU A 170 4.49 15.66 18.63
CA LEU A 170 3.96 16.12 17.33
C LEU A 170 5.04 16.05 16.24
N PHE A 171 6.25 16.54 16.58
CA PHE A 171 7.40 16.54 15.68
C PHE A 171 8.26 15.31 15.96
N ASP A 172 7.93 14.20 15.30
CA ASP A 172 8.67 12.95 15.36
C ASP A 172 8.94 12.39 13.96
N ARG A 173 9.65 11.26 13.91
CA ARG A 173 9.93 10.57 12.65
C ARG A 173 8.67 10.08 11.94
N ALA A 174 7.62 9.79 12.70
CA ALA A 174 6.36 9.35 12.12
C ALA A 174 5.63 10.47 11.38
N LEU A 175 5.71 11.71 11.87
CA LEU A 175 5.16 12.86 11.15
C LEU A 175 5.89 13.07 9.82
N ILE A 176 7.22 13.00 9.81
CA ILE A 176 8.01 13.11 8.58
C ILE A 176 7.63 12.00 7.60
N GLU A 177 7.55 10.75 8.07
CA GLU A 177 7.12 9.63 7.23
C GLU A 177 5.71 9.82 6.68
N LYS A 178 4.78 10.30 7.48
CA LYS A 178 3.41 10.59 7.05
C LYS A 178 3.37 11.69 5.98
N ILE A 179 4.15 12.76 6.14
CA ILE A 179 4.28 13.82 5.13
C ILE A 179 4.85 13.26 3.83
N VAL A 180 5.93 12.50 3.90
CA VAL A 180 6.57 11.89 2.73
C VAL A 180 5.62 10.93 2.03
N LEU A 181 4.96 10.04 2.77
CA LEU A 181 4.00 9.09 2.21
C LEU A 181 2.84 9.80 1.52
N THR A 182 2.20 10.76 2.20
CA THR A 182 1.06 11.49 1.63
C THR A 182 1.50 12.36 0.45
N GLY A 183 2.68 12.99 0.55
CA GLY A 183 3.26 13.81 -0.51
C GLY A 183 3.59 13.01 -1.76
N LEU A 184 4.30 11.89 -1.62
CA LEU A 184 4.62 11.02 -2.76
C LEU A 184 3.34 10.44 -3.41
N THR A 185 2.38 10.02 -2.59
CA THR A 185 1.09 9.55 -3.11
C THR A 185 0.33 10.66 -3.84
N SER A 186 0.38 11.89 -3.33
CA SER A 186 -0.25 13.05 -3.98
C SER A 186 0.36 13.36 -5.35
N ILE A 187 1.67 13.14 -5.54
CA ILE A 187 2.34 13.33 -6.83
C ILE A 187 1.82 12.30 -7.84
N VAL A 188 1.70 11.03 -7.45
CA VAL A 188 1.16 9.97 -8.32
C VAL A 188 -0.25 10.31 -8.81
N PHE A 189 -1.07 10.89 -7.94
CA PHE A 189 -2.43 11.30 -8.30
C PHE A 189 -2.52 12.74 -8.83
N ALA A 190 -1.43 13.50 -8.81
CA ALA A 190 -1.44 14.92 -9.14
C ALA A 190 -1.79 15.20 -10.60
N GLN A 191 -1.36 14.37 -11.53
CA GLN A 191 -1.75 14.48 -12.94
C GLN A 191 -3.26 14.26 -13.13
N MET A 192 -3.87 13.46 -12.26
CA MET A 192 -5.32 13.24 -12.27
C MET A 192 -6.12 14.32 -11.52
N LEU A 193 -5.51 15.00 -10.53
CA LEU A 193 -6.26 15.78 -9.53
C LEU A 193 -5.98 17.28 -9.52
N LEU A 194 -4.80 17.74 -9.88
CA LEU A 194 -4.36 19.11 -9.55
C LEU A 194 -3.81 19.95 -10.72
N GLY A 195 -3.93 19.48 -11.96
CA GLY A 195 -3.48 20.24 -13.15
C GLY A 195 -1.98 20.61 -13.14
N ASP A 196 -1.56 21.64 -13.89
CA ASP A 196 -0.15 21.98 -14.21
C ASP A 196 0.60 22.80 -13.14
N GLY A 197 0.15 22.82 -11.87
CA GLY A 197 0.79 23.61 -10.82
C GLY A 197 2.20 23.11 -10.44
N LEU A 198 3.05 24.03 -9.90
CA LEU A 198 4.40 23.71 -9.43
C LEU A 198 4.42 22.60 -8.39
N LEU A 199 5.26 21.59 -8.61
CA LEU A 199 5.40 20.42 -7.73
C LEU A 199 5.74 20.80 -6.28
N SER A 200 6.59 21.82 -6.10
CA SER A 200 6.98 22.34 -4.80
C SER A 200 5.79 22.92 -4.01
N VAL A 201 4.89 23.63 -4.68
CA VAL A 201 3.69 24.19 -4.07
C VAL A 201 2.76 23.08 -3.60
N ARG A 202 2.58 22.05 -4.40
CA ARG A 202 1.78 20.89 -4.04
C ARG A 202 2.34 20.16 -2.82
N PHE A 203 3.66 19.94 -2.80
CA PHE A 203 4.31 19.27 -1.67
C PHE A 203 4.17 20.08 -0.39
N ILE A 204 4.35 21.42 -0.46
CA ILE A 204 4.14 22.31 0.69
C ILE A 204 2.69 22.26 1.16
N PHE A 205 1.71 22.28 0.23
CA PHE A 205 0.29 22.16 0.58
C PHE A 205 -0.01 20.86 1.32
N VAL A 206 0.50 19.74 0.81
CA VAL A 206 0.32 18.42 1.46
C VAL A 206 1.02 18.37 2.82
N ALA A 207 2.22 18.93 2.93
CA ALA A 207 2.94 18.99 4.20
C ALA A 207 2.17 19.79 5.26
N LEU A 208 1.64 20.97 4.88
CA LEU A 208 0.78 21.78 5.74
C LEU A 208 -0.51 21.05 6.11
N PHE A 209 -1.17 20.42 5.16
CA PHE A 209 -2.36 19.60 5.40
C PHE A 209 -2.07 18.50 6.43
N VAL A 210 -1.00 17.72 6.25
CA VAL A 210 -0.64 16.62 7.16
C VAL A 210 -0.28 17.15 8.55
N LEU A 211 0.42 18.29 8.63
CA LEU A 211 0.75 18.93 9.89
C LEU A 211 -0.52 19.36 10.65
N VAL A 212 -1.42 20.08 10.00
CA VAL A 212 -2.69 20.53 10.62
C VAL A 212 -3.56 19.32 11.01
N ASN A 213 -3.67 18.31 10.14
CA ASN A 213 -4.36 17.06 10.45
C ASN A 213 -3.77 16.37 11.69
N ALA A 214 -2.44 16.28 11.80
CA ALA A 214 -1.76 15.69 12.96
C ALA A 214 -2.05 16.49 14.24
N MET A 215 -2.01 17.81 14.17
CA MET A 215 -2.35 18.70 15.33
C MET A 215 -3.79 18.47 15.78
N VAL A 216 -4.76 18.47 14.86
CA VAL A 216 -6.18 18.26 15.21
C VAL A 216 -6.39 16.85 15.77
N SER A 217 -5.79 15.84 15.15
CA SER A 217 -5.88 14.46 15.60
C SER A 217 -5.33 14.28 17.04
N GLN A 218 -4.17 14.89 17.35
CA GLN A 218 -3.58 14.86 18.67
C GLN A 218 -4.43 15.64 19.69
N TRP A 219 -4.96 16.79 19.31
CA TRP A 219 -5.83 17.60 20.16
C TRP A 219 -7.11 16.84 20.54
N LEU A 220 -7.75 16.13 19.57
CA LEU A 220 -8.89 15.27 19.84
C LEU A 220 -8.55 14.13 20.81
N ALA A 221 -7.39 13.49 20.62
CA ALA A 221 -6.92 12.43 21.50
C ALA A 221 -6.68 12.93 22.93
N ARG A 222 -6.07 14.12 23.12
CA ARG A 222 -5.86 14.75 24.43
C ARG A 222 -7.17 15.12 25.13
N ARG A 223 -8.22 15.46 24.36
CA ARG A 223 -9.56 15.71 24.90
C ARG A 223 -10.36 14.44 25.24
N GLY A 224 -9.73 13.27 25.13
CA GLY A 224 -10.36 11.98 25.45
C GLY A 224 -11.40 11.51 24.43
N ARG A 225 -11.50 12.16 23.29
CA ARG A 225 -12.39 11.71 22.21
C ARG A 225 -11.74 10.53 21.49
N SER A 226 -12.41 9.38 21.55
CA SER A 226 -12.04 8.19 20.78
C SER A 226 -13.14 7.84 19.81
N TRP A 227 -12.71 7.33 18.67
CA TRP A 227 -13.61 6.82 17.65
C TRP A 227 -13.94 5.36 17.93
N LYS A 228 -15.21 5.01 18.04
CA LYS A 228 -15.66 3.64 18.34
C LYS A 228 -15.24 2.62 17.27
N SER A 229 -15.05 3.07 16.04
CA SER A 229 -14.65 2.21 14.91
C SER A 229 -13.77 2.97 13.91
N VAL A 230 -13.09 2.21 13.02
CA VAL A 230 -12.34 2.79 11.89
C VAL A 230 -13.26 3.62 10.99
N ALA A 231 -14.47 3.11 10.72
CA ALA A 231 -15.42 3.80 9.87
C ALA A 231 -15.86 5.15 10.45
N SER A 232 -16.16 5.20 11.78
CA SER A 232 -16.52 6.46 12.42
C SER A 232 -15.37 7.47 12.44
N GLU A 233 -14.13 7.01 12.57
CA GLU A 233 -12.94 7.87 12.48
C GLU A 233 -12.75 8.39 11.05
N LEU A 234 -12.87 7.53 10.04
CA LEU A 234 -12.77 7.96 8.63
C LEU A 234 -13.82 9.02 8.30
N VAL A 235 -15.09 8.81 8.66
CA VAL A 235 -16.15 9.79 8.39
C VAL A 235 -15.91 11.09 9.14
N GLY A 236 -15.60 11.03 10.44
CA GLY A 236 -15.34 12.23 11.25
C GLY A 236 -14.12 13.00 10.76
N MET A 237 -13.02 12.32 10.47
CA MET A 237 -11.80 12.94 9.94
C MET A 237 -11.97 13.43 8.51
N MET A 238 -12.85 12.82 7.70
CA MET A 238 -13.16 13.32 6.36
C MET A 238 -13.79 14.71 6.41
N ILE A 239 -14.72 14.94 7.35
CA ILE A 239 -15.35 16.27 7.54
C ILE A 239 -14.30 17.29 7.99
N VAL A 240 -13.45 16.92 8.96
CA VAL A 240 -12.36 17.78 9.46
C VAL A 240 -11.36 18.10 8.34
N ASN A 241 -10.94 17.09 7.60
CA ASN A 241 -9.96 17.22 6.52
C ASN A 241 -10.52 18.05 5.34
N PHE A 242 -11.82 17.93 5.04
CA PHE A 242 -12.48 18.79 4.07
C PHE A 242 -12.36 20.26 4.50
N GLY A 243 -12.65 20.55 5.77
CA GLY A 243 -12.48 21.91 6.32
C GLY A 243 -11.03 22.40 6.24
N ILE A 244 -10.05 21.55 6.55
CA ILE A 244 -8.62 21.88 6.45
C ILE A 244 -8.23 22.19 4.99
N VAL A 245 -8.62 21.36 4.04
CA VAL A 245 -8.31 21.56 2.62
C VAL A 245 -8.95 22.85 2.11
N MET A 246 -10.24 23.10 2.43
CA MET A 246 -10.92 24.34 2.04
C MET A 246 -10.24 25.57 2.65
N ALA A 247 -9.87 25.54 3.92
CA ALA A 247 -9.16 26.62 4.56
C ALA A 247 -7.78 26.89 3.89
N LEU A 248 -7.02 25.84 3.58
CA LEU A 248 -5.73 25.97 2.90
C LEU A 248 -5.87 26.49 1.47
N LEU A 249 -6.91 26.09 0.73
CA LEU A 249 -7.21 26.60 -0.60
C LEU A 249 -7.54 28.09 -0.55
N ILE A 250 -8.42 28.51 0.38
CA ILE A 250 -8.79 29.92 0.56
C ILE A 250 -7.56 30.76 0.94
N VAL A 251 -6.72 30.28 1.85
CA VAL A 251 -5.49 30.98 2.25
C VAL A 251 -4.50 31.04 1.07
N GLY A 252 -4.34 29.94 0.34
CA GLY A 252 -3.46 29.86 -0.83
C GLY A 252 -3.88 30.81 -1.96
N ASP A 253 -5.18 30.89 -2.24
CA ASP A 253 -5.72 31.80 -3.25
C ASP A 253 -5.63 33.26 -2.80
N ARG A 254 -6.15 33.58 -1.60
CA ARG A 254 -6.29 34.97 -1.12
C ARG A 254 -4.98 35.61 -0.66
N ILE A 255 -4.10 34.85 -0.06
CA ILE A 255 -2.86 35.38 0.56
C ILE A 255 -1.67 35.16 -0.35
N LEU A 256 -1.50 33.95 -0.90
CA LEU A 256 -0.32 33.59 -1.67
C LEU A 256 -0.48 33.76 -3.18
N ARG A 257 -1.72 33.87 -3.68
CA ARG A 257 -2.07 33.95 -5.11
C ARG A 257 -1.37 32.86 -5.96
N VAL A 258 -1.17 31.69 -5.37
CA VAL A 258 -0.36 30.59 -5.95
C VAL A 258 -1.24 29.40 -6.36
N VAL A 259 -2.48 29.34 -5.87
CA VAL A 259 -3.38 28.23 -6.11
C VAL A 259 -4.56 28.71 -6.95
N ASP A 260 -4.72 28.13 -8.13
CA ASP A 260 -5.95 28.33 -8.91
C ASP A 260 -7.05 27.45 -8.29
N THR A 261 -8.12 28.09 -7.81
CA THR A 261 -9.24 27.43 -7.13
C THR A 261 -10.24 26.77 -8.09
N GLY A 262 -9.92 26.72 -9.37
CA GLY A 262 -10.77 26.11 -10.41
C GLY A 262 -10.92 24.59 -10.33
N LEU A 263 -10.50 23.94 -9.23
CA LEU A 263 -10.66 22.50 -9.04
C LEU A 263 -12.13 22.09 -8.96
N PRO A 264 -12.57 21.10 -9.75
CA PRO A 264 -13.91 20.55 -9.63
C PRO A 264 -14.16 20.01 -8.21
N LEU A 265 -15.35 20.26 -7.67
CA LEU A 265 -15.73 19.80 -6.32
C LEU A 265 -15.52 18.27 -6.16
N SER A 266 -15.81 17.49 -7.21
CA SER A 266 -15.62 16.04 -7.22
C SER A 266 -14.15 15.64 -6.97
N MET A 267 -13.20 16.34 -7.61
CA MET A 267 -11.77 16.12 -7.44
C MET A 267 -11.31 16.52 -6.04
N THR A 268 -11.83 17.63 -5.51
CA THR A 268 -11.53 18.03 -4.12
C THR A 268 -12.03 17.00 -3.12
N ILE A 269 -13.25 16.50 -3.27
CA ILE A 269 -13.81 15.44 -2.42
C ILE A 269 -12.97 14.17 -2.50
N PHE A 270 -12.57 13.74 -3.70
CA PHE A 270 -11.73 12.56 -3.89
C PHE A 270 -10.35 12.73 -3.23
N THR A 271 -9.72 13.89 -3.39
CA THR A 271 -8.43 14.21 -2.76
C THR A 271 -8.52 14.16 -1.23
N VAL A 272 -9.57 14.78 -0.67
CA VAL A 272 -9.83 14.74 0.78
C VAL A 272 -10.06 13.33 1.27
N PHE A 273 -10.83 12.52 0.53
CA PHE A 273 -11.04 11.10 0.86
C PHE A 273 -9.71 10.34 0.88
N LEU A 274 -8.90 10.46 -0.18
CA LEU A 274 -7.61 9.79 -0.29
C LEU A 274 -6.67 10.18 0.87
N PHE A 275 -6.53 11.47 1.14
CA PHE A 275 -5.69 11.97 2.23
C PHE A 275 -6.20 11.52 3.60
N THR A 276 -7.53 11.47 3.79
CA THR A 276 -8.13 10.97 5.03
C THR A 276 -7.82 9.49 5.23
N VAL A 277 -7.98 8.67 4.20
CA VAL A 277 -7.66 7.24 4.28
C VAL A 277 -6.19 7.04 4.65
N ILE A 278 -5.27 7.72 3.94
CA ILE A 278 -3.83 7.59 4.20
C ILE A 278 -3.50 8.02 5.63
N THR A 279 -3.96 9.19 6.07
CA THR A 279 -3.59 9.75 7.39
C THR A 279 -4.20 8.96 8.54
N VAL A 280 -5.46 8.53 8.43
CA VAL A 280 -6.14 7.74 9.47
C VAL A 280 -5.53 6.34 9.59
N LEU A 281 -5.32 5.65 8.46
CA LEU A 281 -4.71 4.32 8.46
C LEU A 281 -3.27 4.38 8.96
N PHE A 282 -2.49 5.39 8.56
CA PHE A 282 -1.14 5.59 9.06
C PHE A 282 -1.12 5.76 10.58
N ASP A 283 -1.95 6.64 11.12
CA ASP A 283 -2.02 6.92 12.56
C ASP A 283 -2.42 5.67 13.35
N ARG A 284 -3.40 4.91 12.87
CA ARG A 284 -3.80 3.65 13.52
C ARG A 284 -2.70 2.61 13.49
N TYR A 285 -2.13 2.40 12.33
CA TYR A 285 -1.07 1.42 12.14
C TYR A 285 0.18 1.75 12.98
N HIS A 286 0.63 3.01 12.93
CA HIS A 286 1.81 3.45 13.65
C HIS A 286 1.65 3.31 15.17
N THR A 287 0.48 3.66 15.70
CA THR A 287 0.16 3.51 17.13
C THR A 287 0.19 2.03 17.57
N VAL A 288 -0.40 1.13 16.78
CA VAL A 288 -0.36 -0.31 17.07
C VAL A 288 1.08 -0.85 17.00
N PHE A 289 1.87 -0.38 16.05
CA PHE A 289 3.27 -0.79 15.91
C PHE A 289 4.12 -0.34 17.12
N GLN A 290 3.98 0.91 17.57
CA GLN A 290 4.66 1.43 18.75
C GLN A 290 4.25 0.66 20.00
N ALA A 291 2.96 0.44 20.22
CA ALA A 291 2.44 -0.28 21.36
C ALA A 291 2.97 -1.73 21.42
N ARG A 292 3.02 -2.44 20.28
CA ARG A 292 3.64 -3.78 20.20
C ARG A 292 5.13 -3.75 20.53
N GLY A 293 5.85 -2.71 20.09
CA GLY A 293 7.27 -2.52 20.44
C GLY A 293 7.50 -2.36 21.93
N MET A 294 6.67 -1.56 22.60
CA MET A 294 6.73 -1.37 24.07
C MET A 294 6.47 -2.68 24.83
N VAL A 295 5.43 -3.43 24.46
CA VAL A 295 5.14 -4.73 25.10
C VAL A 295 6.28 -5.73 24.89
N ALA A 296 6.89 -5.76 23.70
CA ALA A 296 8.03 -6.64 23.46
C ALA A 296 9.25 -6.28 24.31
N GLN A 297 9.50 -4.99 24.57
CA GLN A 297 10.57 -4.54 25.45
C GLN A 297 10.29 -4.86 26.93
N LEU A 298 9.04 -4.75 27.39
CA LEU A 298 8.66 -5.11 28.75
C LEU A 298 8.78 -6.62 29.02
N ARG A 299 8.58 -7.47 28.03
CA ARG A 299 8.74 -8.93 28.14
C ARG A 299 10.20 -9.40 28.05
N ALA A 300 11.09 -8.55 27.56
CA ALA A 300 12.51 -8.85 27.44
C ALA A 300 13.35 -8.42 28.68
N LYS A 301 12.77 -7.66 29.58
CA LYS A 301 13.28 -7.30 30.90
C LYS A 301 12.78 -8.28 31.97
#